data_3cfed2697ad15764926c1347224020ca
#
_entry.id   3cfed2697ad15764926c1347224020ca
#
_cell.length_a   1.000
_cell.length_b   1.000
_cell.length_c   1.000
_cell.angle_alpha   90.00
_cell.angle_beta   90.00
_cell.angle_gamma   90.00
#
_symmetry.space_group_name_H-M   'P 1'
#
loop_
_entity.id
_entity.type
_entity.pdbx_description
1 polymer ?
#
loop_
_entity_poly.entity_id
_entity_poly.type
_entity_poly.pdbx_seq_one_letter_code
_entity_poly.pdbx_strand_id
1 'polypeptide(L)'
;MPCDDPAEKKSEFWSFFVANFESFGLKKLIATHYEENGRAYKIWIDRDNDLNGDGWIDDGDAIQEDLAGNGDFRSPECIEILKECDIVCTNPPFSLFREFFDVIMQANKLFLIICPQNAFKYKDIFPYIKEGKVWAGYSFNKTFDFIMSDDYVLTKTGYIDDQGRKHGKVASTCWMTNMVVNKRTEEMILTKKYNSSDYPYFDNYNAINVGRVENIPCDYDGIMGVPISFLGKHNPNQFEIIGEANHGSDNQYDLFKPIVNGKELFPRILIRRKK
;
A
#
# COMPACT_ATOMS: atom_id res chain seq x y z
N MET A 1 15.08 -4.33 2.70
CA MET A 1 13.87 -5.04 2.24
C MET A 1 13.79 -6.38 2.92
N PRO A 2 12.85 -6.67 3.82
CA PRO A 2 12.51 -8.04 4.11
C PRO A 2 11.84 -8.63 2.86
N CYS A 3 12.34 -9.72 2.35
CA CYS A 3 11.84 -10.30 1.10
C CYS A 3 12.00 -11.81 1.09
N ASP A 4 11.41 -12.44 0.10
CA ASP A 4 11.72 -13.82 -0.26
C ASP A 4 13.22 -13.94 -0.56
N ASP A 5 13.74 -15.15 -0.49
CA ASP A 5 15.17 -15.42 -0.61
C ASP A 5 15.81 -14.71 -1.82
N PRO A 6 16.60 -13.66 -1.61
CA PRO A 6 17.21 -12.91 -2.71
C PRO A 6 18.41 -13.64 -3.32
N ALA A 7 19.07 -14.52 -2.57
CA ALA A 7 20.27 -15.20 -3.04
C ALA A 7 19.95 -16.49 -3.80
N GLU A 8 19.06 -17.35 -3.26
CA GLU A 8 18.78 -18.67 -3.84
C GLU A 8 17.62 -18.67 -4.86
N LYS A 9 16.55 -17.91 -4.58
CA LYS A 9 15.35 -17.87 -5.42
C LYS A 9 15.20 -16.59 -6.22
N LYS A 10 16.14 -15.65 -6.10
CA LYS A 10 16.16 -14.35 -6.75
C LYS A 10 14.83 -13.62 -6.60
N SER A 11 14.58 -13.08 -5.42
CA SER A 11 13.42 -12.21 -5.17
C SER A 11 13.24 -11.22 -6.30
N GLU A 12 12.06 -11.15 -6.90
CA GLU A 12 11.74 -10.20 -7.98
C GLU A 12 11.95 -8.73 -7.54
N PHE A 13 11.76 -8.43 -6.27
CA PHE A 13 12.09 -7.11 -5.71
C PHE A 13 13.59 -6.85 -5.76
N TRP A 14 14.40 -7.82 -5.37
CA TRP A 14 15.86 -7.72 -5.44
C TRP A 14 16.32 -7.51 -6.87
N SER A 15 15.93 -8.41 -7.77
CA SER A 15 16.28 -8.37 -9.19
C SER A 15 15.86 -7.05 -9.86
N PHE A 16 14.66 -6.54 -9.53
CA PHE A 16 14.19 -5.26 -10.04
C PHE A 16 15.07 -4.09 -9.60
N PHE A 17 15.41 -4.01 -8.31
CA PHE A 17 16.22 -2.91 -7.79
C PHE A 17 17.67 -3.00 -8.23
N VAL A 18 18.24 -4.20 -8.36
CA VAL A 18 19.58 -4.40 -8.94
C VAL A 18 19.61 -3.91 -10.38
N ALA A 19 18.68 -4.36 -11.21
CA ALA A 19 18.61 -3.95 -12.63
C ALA A 19 18.39 -2.43 -12.83
N ASN A 20 17.87 -1.74 -11.81
CA ASN A 20 17.60 -0.31 -11.86
C ASN A 20 18.49 0.50 -10.88
N PHE A 21 19.52 -0.09 -10.33
CA PHE A 21 20.33 0.51 -9.28
C PHE A 21 20.89 1.88 -9.67
N GLU A 22 21.54 1.94 -10.83
CA GLU A 22 22.10 3.17 -11.38
C GLU A 22 21.01 4.18 -11.79
N SER A 23 19.95 3.73 -12.48
CA SER A 23 18.91 4.60 -13.00
C SER A 23 18.11 5.28 -11.89
N PHE A 24 17.95 4.62 -10.74
CA PHE A 24 17.31 5.20 -9.56
C PHE A 24 18.26 6.04 -8.69
N GLY A 25 19.53 6.05 -9.01
CA GLY A 25 20.53 6.75 -8.23
C GLY A 25 20.70 6.19 -6.82
N LEU A 26 20.51 4.89 -6.63
CA LEU A 26 20.66 4.24 -5.33
C LEU A 26 22.12 4.33 -4.87
N LYS A 27 22.34 4.63 -3.61
CA LYS A 27 23.64 4.55 -2.96
C LYS A 27 23.89 3.16 -2.42
N LYS A 28 22.87 2.56 -1.83
CA LYS A 28 22.93 1.24 -1.24
C LYS A 28 21.59 0.54 -1.37
N LEU A 29 21.59 -0.73 -1.69
CA LEU A 29 20.43 -1.61 -1.68
C LEU A 29 20.67 -2.68 -0.62
N ILE A 30 19.76 -2.85 0.34
CA ILE A 30 19.84 -3.88 1.38
C ILE A 30 18.59 -4.72 1.36
N ALA A 31 18.73 -6.03 1.37
CA ALA A 31 17.65 -6.98 1.59
C ALA A 31 17.96 -7.87 2.81
N THR A 32 16.92 -8.29 3.51
CA THR A 32 17.00 -9.25 4.61
C THR A 32 16.11 -10.44 4.33
N HIS A 33 16.60 -11.62 4.57
CA HIS A 33 15.87 -12.87 4.45
C HIS A 33 15.48 -13.39 5.83
N TYR A 34 14.19 -13.75 5.99
CA TYR A 34 13.66 -14.39 7.19
C TYR A 34 13.65 -15.89 7.01
N GLU A 35 14.21 -16.65 7.98
CA GLU A 35 14.12 -18.10 8.01
C GLU A 35 13.97 -18.60 9.45
N GLU A 36 12.89 -19.31 9.73
CA GLU A 36 12.56 -19.74 11.10
C GLU A 36 13.52 -20.81 11.62
N ASN A 37 13.88 -21.78 10.77
CA ASN A 37 14.70 -22.95 11.12
C ASN A 37 15.95 -23.10 10.24
N GLY A 38 16.39 -22.02 9.65
CA GLY A 38 17.50 -22.03 8.72
C GLY A 38 18.45 -20.85 8.91
N ARG A 39 19.06 -20.44 7.84
CA ARG A 39 20.06 -19.40 7.81
C ARG A 39 19.43 -18.07 7.33
N ALA A 40 19.07 -17.20 8.28
CA ALA A 40 18.68 -15.84 7.96
C ALA A 40 19.91 -15.00 7.63
N TYR A 41 19.80 -14.08 6.70
CA TYR A 41 20.91 -13.25 6.27
C TYR A 41 20.45 -11.88 5.79
N LYS A 42 21.38 -10.94 5.73
CA LYS A 42 21.27 -9.71 4.95
C LYS A 42 22.17 -9.81 3.71
N ILE A 43 21.72 -9.23 2.60
CA ILE A 43 22.49 -9.05 1.38
C ILE A 43 22.41 -7.59 0.96
N TRP A 44 23.52 -7.03 0.47
CA TRP A 44 23.51 -5.64 0.02
C TRP A 44 24.49 -5.39 -1.12
N ILE A 45 24.22 -4.34 -1.87
CA ILE A 45 25.07 -3.76 -2.89
C ILE A 45 25.32 -2.30 -2.48
N ASP A 46 26.55 -1.85 -2.62
CA ASP A 46 26.95 -0.47 -2.33
C ASP A 46 27.59 0.15 -3.57
N ARG A 47 27.19 1.38 -3.90
CA ARG A 47 27.64 2.10 -5.08
C ARG A 47 29.17 2.29 -5.15
N ASP A 48 29.77 2.44 -3.99
CA ASP A 48 31.19 2.74 -3.89
C ASP A 48 32.07 1.47 -3.86
N ASN A 49 31.45 0.29 -4.08
CA ASN A 49 32.12 -1.00 -3.90
C ASN A 49 31.92 -1.95 -5.11
N ASP A 50 32.61 -1.65 -6.20
CA ASP A 50 32.76 -2.55 -7.36
C ASP A 50 33.73 -3.66 -6.98
N LEU A 51 33.21 -4.81 -6.56
CA LEU A 51 34.01 -5.93 -6.05
C LEU A 51 34.68 -6.74 -7.15
N ASN A 52 34.05 -6.84 -8.30
CA ASN A 52 34.56 -7.62 -9.44
C ASN A 52 35.43 -6.77 -10.39
N GLY A 53 35.37 -5.42 -10.26
CA GLY A 53 36.20 -4.48 -11.02
C GLY A 53 35.80 -4.33 -12.48
N ASP A 54 34.55 -4.63 -12.83
CA ASP A 54 34.06 -4.57 -14.21
C ASP A 54 33.48 -3.19 -14.58
N GLY A 55 33.37 -2.28 -13.60
CA GLY A 55 32.90 -0.90 -13.79
C GLY A 55 31.36 -0.77 -13.72
N TRP A 56 30.64 -1.82 -13.40
CA TRP A 56 29.20 -1.83 -13.18
C TRP A 56 28.90 -2.23 -11.73
N ILE A 57 27.83 -1.73 -11.18
CA ILE A 57 27.36 -2.14 -9.85
C ILE A 57 26.11 -3.01 -10.05
N ASP A 58 26.28 -4.30 -9.83
CA ASP A 58 25.22 -5.28 -10.05
C ASP A 58 25.22 -6.44 -9.01
N ASP A 59 24.57 -7.53 -9.32
CA ASP A 59 24.47 -8.71 -8.44
C ASP A 59 25.84 -9.38 -8.19
N GLY A 60 26.83 -9.14 -9.06
CA GLY A 60 28.21 -9.59 -8.88
C GLY A 60 28.96 -8.90 -7.73
N ASP A 61 28.46 -7.73 -7.28
CA ASP A 61 29.02 -6.95 -6.17
C ASP A 61 28.25 -7.15 -4.87
N ALA A 62 27.32 -8.09 -4.86
CA ALA A 62 26.51 -8.33 -3.68
C ALA A 62 27.32 -8.98 -2.55
N ILE A 63 27.26 -8.38 -1.38
CA ILE A 63 27.84 -8.92 -0.15
C ILE A 63 26.73 -9.54 0.69
N GLN A 64 26.95 -10.77 1.14
CA GLN A 64 26.01 -11.49 2.03
C GLN A 64 26.65 -11.74 3.39
N GLU A 65 25.87 -11.54 4.46
CA GLU A 65 26.27 -11.78 5.84
C GLU A 65 25.12 -12.39 6.63
N ASP A 66 25.43 -13.40 7.44
CA ASP A 66 24.44 -14.05 8.29
C ASP A 66 23.94 -13.08 9.37
N LEU A 67 22.65 -13.16 9.65
CA LEU A 67 22.06 -12.50 10.80
C LEU A 67 22.25 -13.38 12.05
N ALA A 68 22.41 -12.73 13.21
CA ALA A 68 22.50 -13.44 14.48
C ALA A 68 21.16 -14.09 14.88
N GLY A 69 20.06 -13.48 14.46
CA GLY A 69 18.69 -13.98 14.66
C GLY A 69 18.11 -14.62 13.41
N ASN A 70 16.79 -14.83 13.43
CA ASN A 70 16.04 -15.44 12.32
C ASN A 70 15.61 -14.44 11.23
N GLY A 71 16.05 -13.19 11.29
CA GLY A 71 15.65 -12.15 10.31
C GLY A 71 14.24 -11.57 10.50
N ASP A 72 13.61 -11.78 11.64
CA ASP A 72 12.34 -11.14 11.96
C ASP A 72 12.49 -9.62 11.94
N PHE A 73 11.63 -8.94 11.19
CA PHE A 73 11.70 -7.48 11.00
C PHE A 73 11.54 -6.69 12.32
N ARG A 74 11.06 -7.32 13.40
CA ARG A 74 10.92 -6.76 14.75
C ARG A 74 12.18 -6.93 15.58
N SER A 75 13.12 -7.74 15.15
CA SER A 75 14.35 -7.99 15.91
C SER A 75 15.20 -6.71 16.04
N PRO A 76 15.94 -6.55 17.13
CA PRO A 76 16.85 -5.41 17.29
C PRO A 76 17.82 -5.26 16.11
N GLU A 77 18.31 -6.37 15.57
CA GLU A 77 19.22 -6.40 14.44
C GLU A 77 18.58 -5.85 13.15
N CYS A 78 17.35 -6.29 12.82
CA CYS A 78 16.62 -5.77 11.67
C CYS A 78 16.20 -4.30 11.86
N ILE A 79 15.93 -3.88 13.09
CA ILE A 79 15.66 -2.46 13.40
C ILE A 79 16.91 -1.59 13.18
N GLU A 80 18.12 -2.07 13.54
CA GLU A 80 19.35 -1.32 13.24
C GLU A 80 19.57 -1.22 11.72
N ILE A 81 19.36 -2.30 10.96
CA ILE A 81 19.40 -2.26 9.49
C ILE A 81 18.35 -1.26 8.93
N LEU A 82 17.14 -1.26 9.48
CA LEU A 82 16.10 -0.31 9.09
C LEU A 82 16.53 1.14 9.31
N LYS A 83 17.26 1.44 10.37
CA LYS A 83 17.75 2.79 10.66
C LYS A 83 18.71 3.32 9.58
N GLU A 84 19.50 2.44 8.95
CA GLU A 84 20.40 2.81 7.86
C GLU A 84 19.67 3.18 6.57
N CYS A 85 18.41 2.72 6.37
CA CYS A 85 17.67 2.89 5.15
C CYS A 85 16.89 4.21 5.13
N ASP A 86 16.74 4.83 3.96
CA ASP A 86 15.86 5.98 3.74
C ASP A 86 14.45 5.51 3.35
N ILE A 87 14.36 4.46 2.56
CA ILE A 87 13.12 3.96 1.95
C ILE A 87 12.99 2.47 2.18
N VAL A 88 11.80 2.01 2.55
CA VAL A 88 11.42 0.59 2.62
C VAL A 88 10.50 0.24 1.45
N CYS A 89 10.92 -0.70 0.61
CA CYS A 89 10.08 -1.22 -0.47
C CYS A 89 9.97 -2.75 -0.34
N THR A 90 8.74 -3.28 -0.18
CA THR A 90 8.55 -4.73 0.03
C THR A 90 7.08 -5.16 -0.10
N ASN A 91 6.89 -6.49 -0.15
CA ASN A 91 5.62 -7.16 0.06
C ASN A 91 5.67 -7.87 1.43
N PRO A 92 5.23 -7.24 2.52
CA PRO A 92 5.29 -7.83 3.85
C PRO A 92 4.27 -8.96 4.01
N PRO A 93 4.45 -9.89 4.96
CA PRO A 93 3.45 -10.92 5.26
C PRO A 93 2.15 -10.26 5.76
N PHE A 94 1.02 -10.53 5.11
CA PHE A 94 -0.26 -9.89 5.41
C PHE A 94 -0.79 -10.21 6.81
N SER A 95 -0.43 -11.37 7.36
CA SER A 95 -0.77 -11.75 8.73
C SER A 95 -0.10 -10.85 9.79
N LEU A 96 1.06 -10.29 9.48
CA LEU A 96 1.83 -9.39 10.34
C LEU A 96 1.84 -7.94 9.84
N PHE A 97 0.93 -7.60 8.90
CA PHE A 97 0.95 -6.31 8.23
C PHE A 97 0.86 -5.12 9.19
N ARG A 98 0.03 -5.21 10.22
CA ARG A 98 -0.17 -4.13 11.20
C ARG A 98 1.11 -3.87 12.00
N GLU A 99 1.75 -4.93 12.46
CA GLU A 99 3.02 -4.84 13.20
C GLU A 99 4.14 -4.29 12.32
N PHE A 100 4.20 -4.76 11.07
CA PHE A 100 5.18 -4.27 10.08
C PHE A 100 4.99 -2.78 9.79
N PHE A 101 3.74 -2.35 9.58
CA PHE A 101 3.40 -0.95 9.36
C PHE A 101 3.81 -0.07 10.56
N ASP A 102 3.52 -0.54 11.78
CA ASP A 102 3.86 0.17 13.01
C ASP A 102 5.38 0.37 13.14
N VAL A 103 6.18 -0.67 12.90
CA VAL A 103 7.65 -0.60 12.92
C VAL A 103 8.18 0.46 11.94
N ILE A 104 7.67 0.50 10.71
CA ILE A 104 8.11 1.49 9.70
C ILE A 104 7.71 2.91 10.11
N MET A 105 6.50 3.09 10.62
CA MET A 105 6.01 4.40 11.06
C MET A 105 6.77 4.91 12.26
N GLN A 106 7.08 4.06 13.24
CA GLN A 106 7.90 4.42 14.40
C GLN A 106 9.35 4.78 13.99
N ALA A 107 9.90 4.09 13.00
CA ALA A 107 11.22 4.41 12.44
C ALA A 107 11.22 5.67 11.56
N ASN A 108 10.05 6.27 11.30
CA ASN A 108 9.88 7.46 10.46
C ASN A 108 10.52 7.32 9.06
N LYS A 109 10.34 6.15 8.43
CA LYS A 109 10.91 5.86 7.11
C LYS A 109 9.91 6.16 5.99
N LEU A 110 10.44 6.51 4.83
CA LEU A 110 9.65 6.48 3.60
C LEU A 110 9.39 5.03 3.23
N PHE A 111 8.23 4.78 2.62
CA PHE A 111 7.92 3.41 2.21
C PHE A 111 7.02 3.33 0.97
N LEU A 112 7.16 2.21 0.28
CA LEU A 112 6.25 1.72 -0.76
C LEU A 112 6.03 0.23 -0.52
N ILE A 113 4.87 -0.14 0.02
CA ILE A 113 4.59 -1.53 0.43
C ILE A 113 3.30 -2.05 -0.20
N ILE A 114 3.31 -3.35 -0.51
CA ILE A 114 2.10 -4.07 -0.90
C ILE A 114 1.27 -4.37 0.35
N CYS A 115 -0.03 -4.15 0.28
CA CYS A 115 -0.93 -4.38 1.41
C CYS A 115 -2.28 -4.94 0.96
N PRO A 116 -3.00 -5.62 1.85
CA PRO A 116 -4.41 -5.91 1.61
C PRO A 116 -5.19 -4.59 1.57
N GLN A 117 -6.09 -4.43 0.61
CA GLN A 117 -6.90 -3.20 0.45
C GLN A 117 -7.68 -2.86 1.73
N ASN A 118 -8.05 -3.87 2.52
CA ASN A 118 -8.72 -3.66 3.81
C ASN A 118 -7.85 -2.96 4.86
N ALA A 119 -6.51 -2.97 4.71
CA ALA A 119 -5.61 -2.28 5.63
C ALA A 119 -5.92 -0.78 5.76
N PHE A 120 -6.46 -0.17 4.71
CA PHE A 120 -6.89 1.23 4.73
C PHE A 120 -8.05 1.52 5.70
N LYS A 121 -8.67 0.49 6.27
CA LYS A 121 -9.73 0.60 7.28
C LYS A 121 -9.31 0.09 8.66
N TYR A 122 -8.06 -0.31 8.82
CA TYR A 122 -7.60 -0.75 10.13
C TYR A 122 -7.52 0.44 11.08
N LYS A 123 -8.01 0.24 12.30
CA LYS A 123 -8.11 1.28 13.34
C LYS A 123 -6.79 2.00 13.61
N ASP A 124 -5.71 1.29 13.57
CA ASP A 124 -4.34 1.77 13.79
C ASP A 124 -3.69 2.42 12.56
N ILE A 125 -4.25 2.22 11.36
CA ILE A 125 -3.74 2.77 10.08
C ILE A 125 -4.57 3.97 9.62
N PHE A 126 -5.90 3.89 9.74
CA PHE A 126 -6.78 4.93 9.24
C PHE A 126 -6.48 6.37 9.75
N PRO A 127 -6.05 6.60 11.00
CA PRO A 127 -5.64 7.92 11.46
C PRO A 127 -4.55 8.56 10.58
N TYR A 128 -3.54 7.80 10.16
CA TYR A 128 -2.48 8.29 9.27
C TYR A 128 -3.01 8.67 7.88
N ILE A 129 -4.04 7.96 7.39
CA ILE A 129 -4.70 8.29 6.12
C ILE A 129 -5.50 9.58 6.24
N LYS A 130 -6.27 9.72 7.32
CA LYS A 130 -7.03 10.93 7.64
C LYS A 130 -6.14 12.16 7.79
N GLU A 131 -5.00 12.02 8.44
CA GLU A 131 -4.00 13.07 8.62
C GLU A 131 -3.19 13.35 7.34
N GLY A 132 -3.39 12.57 6.30
CA GLY A 132 -2.68 12.70 5.05
C GLY A 132 -1.19 12.35 5.13
N LYS A 133 -0.81 11.50 6.06
CA LYS A 133 0.56 10.96 6.20
C LYS A 133 0.79 9.71 5.36
N VAL A 134 -0.27 8.98 5.05
CA VAL A 134 -0.24 7.73 4.29
C VAL A 134 -1.38 7.72 3.27
N TRP A 135 -1.17 7.15 2.11
CA TRP A 135 -2.16 7.10 1.03
C TRP A 135 -2.01 5.90 0.11
N ALA A 136 -3.02 5.70 -0.71
CA ALA A 136 -3.07 4.63 -1.69
C ALA A 136 -2.20 4.95 -2.92
N GLY A 137 -1.44 3.97 -3.36
CA GLY A 137 -0.68 4.04 -4.61
C GLY A 137 -1.56 3.93 -5.87
N TYR A 138 -0.91 3.82 -7.02
CA TYR A 138 -1.57 3.84 -8.34
C TYR A 138 -2.51 2.65 -8.61
N SER A 139 -2.32 1.52 -7.94
CA SER A 139 -3.07 0.27 -8.16
C SER A 139 -4.30 0.10 -7.26
N PHE A 140 -4.69 1.11 -6.49
CA PHE A 140 -5.85 1.00 -5.60
C PHE A 140 -7.13 0.67 -6.38
N ASN A 141 -7.90 -0.34 -5.92
CA ASN A 141 -9.05 -0.94 -6.60
C ASN A 141 -8.76 -1.56 -7.98
N LYS A 142 -7.52 -1.84 -8.30
CA LYS A 142 -7.16 -2.63 -9.47
C LYS A 142 -6.81 -4.05 -9.04
N THR A 143 -6.99 -5.00 -9.94
CA THR A 143 -6.48 -6.35 -9.77
C THR A 143 -5.05 -6.38 -10.25
N PHE A 144 -4.13 -6.88 -9.44
CA PHE A 144 -2.78 -7.18 -9.91
C PHE A 144 -2.81 -8.38 -10.84
N ASP A 145 -2.05 -8.31 -11.90
CA ASP A 145 -1.82 -9.38 -12.86
C ASP A 145 -0.32 -9.68 -12.87
N PHE A 146 0.04 -10.86 -12.37
CA PHE A 146 1.42 -11.28 -12.24
C PHE A 146 1.73 -12.39 -13.23
N ILE A 147 2.90 -12.34 -13.84
CA ILE A 147 3.47 -13.49 -14.53
C ILE A 147 3.92 -14.47 -13.44
N MET A 148 3.44 -15.69 -13.53
CA MET A 148 3.68 -16.75 -12.55
C MET A 148 4.75 -17.71 -13.05
N SER A 149 5.35 -18.47 -12.15
CA SER A 149 6.29 -19.52 -12.47
C SER A 149 5.63 -20.68 -13.25
N ASP A 150 6.42 -21.45 -13.94
CA ASP A 150 5.93 -22.55 -14.79
C ASP A 150 5.20 -23.65 -14.02
N ASP A 151 5.54 -23.84 -12.75
CA ASP A 151 4.91 -24.80 -11.84
C ASP A 151 3.60 -24.29 -11.22
N TYR A 152 3.25 -23.01 -11.45
CA TYR A 152 2.02 -22.43 -10.91
C TYR A 152 0.77 -23.13 -11.45
N VAL A 153 -0.11 -23.53 -10.54
CA VAL A 153 -1.42 -24.10 -10.87
C VAL A 153 -2.41 -22.97 -11.12
N LEU A 154 -2.90 -22.88 -12.36
CA LEU A 154 -3.84 -21.82 -12.75
C LEU A 154 -5.10 -21.85 -11.88
N THR A 155 -5.42 -20.71 -11.29
CA THR A 155 -6.69 -20.48 -10.61
C THR A 155 -7.81 -20.17 -11.60
N LYS A 156 -9.05 -20.05 -11.12
CA LYS A 156 -10.20 -19.70 -11.97
C LYS A 156 -10.07 -18.36 -12.70
N THR A 157 -9.25 -17.47 -12.17
CA THR A 157 -9.02 -16.11 -12.72
C THR A 157 -7.68 -16.00 -13.45
N GLY A 158 -6.84 -17.04 -13.38
CA GLY A 158 -5.58 -17.10 -14.11
C GLY A 158 -5.80 -17.44 -15.60
N TYR A 159 -4.81 -17.11 -16.42
CA TYR A 159 -4.84 -17.38 -17.86
C TYR A 159 -3.40 -17.58 -18.38
N ILE A 160 -3.30 -18.05 -19.62
CA ILE A 160 -2.04 -18.14 -20.35
C ILE A 160 -2.08 -17.10 -21.46
N ASP A 161 -1.04 -16.29 -21.58
CA ASP A 161 -0.92 -15.28 -22.62
C ASP A 161 -0.45 -15.85 -23.97
N ASP A 162 -0.40 -15.01 -25.01
CA ASP A 162 0.03 -15.42 -26.36
C ASP A 162 1.50 -15.88 -26.43
N GLN A 163 2.29 -15.62 -25.39
CA GLN A 163 3.68 -16.06 -25.26
C GLN A 163 3.82 -17.34 -24.45
N GLY A 164 2.72 -17.94 -24.04
CA GLY A 164 2.67 -19.16 -23.22
C GLY A 164 2.95 -18.95 -21.73
N ARG A 165 3.04 -17.70 -21.26
CA ARG A 165 3.31 -17.39 -19.86
C ARG A 165 2.03 -17.48 -19.02
N LYS A 166 2.13 -18.12 -17.86
CA LYS A 166 1.03 -18.20 -16.91
C LYS A 166 0.84 -16.88 -16.18
N HIS A 167 -0.41 -16.46 -16.05
CA HIS A 167 -0.80 -15.27 -15.32
C HIS A 167 -1.69 -15.60 -14.12
N GLY A 168 -1.40 -14.98 -12.99
CA GLY A 168 -2.21 -15.04 -11.77
C GLY A 168 -2.78 -13.69 -11.41
N LYS A 169 -4.11 -13.61 -11.21
CA LYS A 169 -4.79 -12.37 -10.81
C LYS A 169 -5.00 -12.34 -9.32
N VAL A 170 -4.48 -11.31 -8.66
CA VAL A 170 -4.65 -11.08 -7.22
C VAL A 170 -5.49 -9.83 -7.02
N ALA A 171 -6.72 -10.05 -6.54
CA ALA A 171 -7.64 -8.98 -6.17
C ALA A 171 -7.42 -8.54 -4.71
N SER A 172 -7.97 -7.38 -4.35
CA SER A 172 -7.95 -6.86 -2.98
C SER A 172 -6.57 -6.59 -2.40
N THR A 173 -5.57 -6.45 -3.27
CA THR A 173 -4.19 -6.07 -2.94
C THR A 173 -3.87 -4.75 -3.62
N CYS A 174 -3.10 -3.89 -2.97
CA CYS A 174 -2.71 -2.59 -3.52
C CYS A 174 -1.41 -2.08 -2.91
N TRP A 175 -0.86 -1.03 -3.49
CA TRP A 175 0.25 -0.30 -2.91
C TRP A 175 -0.21 0.71 -1.87
N MET A 176 0.52 0.79 -0.77
CA MET A 176 0.42 1.83 0.26
C MET A 176 1.76 2.56 0.36
N THR A 177 1.73 3.88 0.53
CA THR A 177 2.94 4.70 0.58
C THR A 177 2.73 5.99 1.39
N ASN A 178 3.82 6.54 1.90
CA ASN A 178 3.91 7.91 2.42
C ASN A 178 4.79 8.82 1.53
N MET A 179 5.28 8.29 0.41
CA MET A 179 6.09 9.04 -0.55
C MET A 179 5.21 9.93 -1.42
N VAL A 180 5.72 11.09 -1.81
CA VAL A 180 5.00 12.00 -2.72
C VAL A 180 4.75 11.33 -4.07
N VAL A 181 3.49 11.31 -4.51
CA VAL A 181 3.07 10.81 -5.81
C VAL A 181 2.19 11.85 -6.51
N ASN A 182 2.43 12.08 -7.80
CA ASN A 182 1.71 13.11 -8.56
C ASN A 182 0.19 12.88 -8.57
N LYS A 183 -0.24 11.63 -8.66
CA LYS A 183 -1.65 11.23 -8.63
C LYS A 183 -2.43 11.83 -7.44
N ARG A 184 -1.76 12.08 -6.30
CA ARG A 184 -2.41 12.60 -5.10
C ARG A 184 -2.88 14.05 -5.25
N THR A 185 -2.29 14.80 -6.16
CA THR A 185 -2.63 16.20 -6.43
C THR A 185 -3.43 16.38 -7.72
N GLU A 186 -3.77 15.30 -8.42
CA GLU A 186 -4.65 15.35 -9.59
C GLU A 186 -6.04 15.83 -9.17
N GLU A 187 -6.54 16.86 -9.84
CA GLU A 187 -7.84 17.41 -9.56
C GLU A 187 -8.94 16.48 -10.07
N MET A 188 -9.89 16.17 -9.20
CA MET A 188 -11.08 15.42 -9.57
C MET A 188 -12.11 16.36 -10.19
N ILE A 189 -12.43 16.14 -11.47
CA ILE A 189 -13.46 16.91 -12.18
C ILE A 189 -14.84 16.45 -11.70
N LEU A 190 -15.58 17.34 -11.04
CA LEU A 190 -16.92 17.10 -10.52
C LEU A 190 -17.96 17.70 -11.46
N THR A 191 -18.82 16.87 -12.03
CA THR A 191 -19.82 17.30 -13.01
C THR A 191 -21.28 17.18 -12.50
N LYS A 192 -21.49 16.47 -11.39
CA LYS A 192 -22.82 16.26 -10.82
C LYS A 192 -23.22 17.42 -9.91
N LYS A 193 -24.50 17.75 -9.89
CA LYS A 193 -25.09 18.68 -8.93
C LYS A 193 -25.87 17.92 -7.87
N TYR A 194 -25.91 18.50 -6.68
CA TYR A 194 -26.71 17.97 -5.59
C TYR A 194 -28.21 18.09 -5.87
N ASN A 195 -28.92 17.03 -5.56
CA ASN A 195 -30.38 17.05 -5.39
C ASN A 195 -30.77 15.99 -4.34
N SER A 196 -31.78 16.24 -3.56
CA SER A 196 -32.15 15.37 -2.43
C SER A 196 -32.69 13.99 -2.85
N SER A 197 -33.17 13.82 -4.07
CA SER A 197 -33.70 12.54 -4.57
C SER A 197 -32.60 11.56 -4.92
N ASP A 198 -31.46 12.04 -5.44
CA ASP A 198 -30.34 11.19 -5.87
C ASP A 198 -29.32 10.94 -4.73
N TYR A 199 -29.31 11.81 -3.73
CA TYR A 199 -28.37 11.77 -2.61
C TYR A 199 -29.09 11.68 -1.26
N PRO A 200 -29.65 10.51 -0.90
CA PRO A 200 -30.36 10.36 0.36
C PRO A 200 -29.41 10.56 1.54
N TYR A 201 -29.93 11.13 2.63
CA TYR A 201 -29.24 11.19 3.91
C TYR A 201 -29.12 9.78 4.51
N PHE A 202 -28.05 9.55 5.27
CA PHE A 202 -27.99 8.38 6.14
C PHE A 202 -28.97 8.53 7.30
N ASP A 203 -29.59 7.42 7.70
CA ASP A 203 -30.52 7.41 8.84
C ASP A 203 -29.77 7.65 10.17
N ASN A 204 -28.51 7.31 10.22
CA ASN A 204 -27.66 7.33 11.41
C ASN A 204 -26.45 8.29 11.34
N TYR A 205 -26.38 9.16 10.32
CA TYR A 205 -25.33 10.17 10.16
C TYR A 205 -25.86 11.47 9.59
N ASN A 206 -25.28 12.59 10.02
CA ASN A 206 -25.52 13.87 9.36
C ASN A 206 -24.65 14.00 8.08
N ALA A 207 -24.88 13.12 7.13
CA ALA A 207 -24.17 13.08 5.85
C ALA A 207 -25.06 12.48 4.76
N ILE A 208 -24.80 12.85 3.52
CA ILE A 208 -25.46 12.26 2.35
C ILE A 208 -24.71 11.01 1.87
N ASN A 209 -25.43 10.04 1.30
CA ASN A 209 -24.84 8.89 0.65
C ASN A 209 -24.52 9.18 -0.80
N VAL A 210 -23.25 9.05 -1.17
CA VAL A 210 -22.78 9.10 -2.56
C VAL A 210 -22.40 7.69 -2.99
N GLY A 211 -23.24 7.09 -3.83
CA GLY A 211 -23.10 5.68 -4.22
C GLY A 211 -21.84 5.36 -5.04
N ARG A 212 -21.32 6.31 -5.81
CA ARG A 212 -20.12 6.18 -6.65
C ARG A 212 -19.26 7.44 -6.56
N VAL A 213 -17.95 7.29 -6.66
CA VAL A 213 -16.99 8.41 -6.58
C VAL A 213 -17.23 9.45 -7.69
N GLU A 214 -17.59 9.01 -8.89
CA GLU A 214 -17.88 9.89 -10.04
C GLU A 214 -19.15 10.74 -9.83
N ASN A 215 -19.98 10.39 -8.86
CA ASN A 215 -21.20 11.11 -8.52
C ASN A 215 -21.02 12.11 -7.37
N ILE A 216 -19.82 12.39 -6.92
CA ILE A 216 -19.59 13.42 -5.92
C ILE A 216 -20.09 14.77 -6.46
N PRO A 217 -21.06 15.44 -5.78
CA PRO A 217 -21.61 16.68 -6.28
C PRO A 217 -20.64 17.87 -6.16
N CYS A 218 -20.65 18.75 -7.15
CA CYS A 218 -19.77 19.91 -7.21
C CYS A 218 -20.24 21.11 -6.38
N ASP A 219 -21.47 21.10 -5.89
CA ASP A 219 -22.15 22.21 -5.21
C ASP A 219 -22.70 21.85 -3.82
N TYR A 220 -22.20 20.77 -3.20
CA TYR A 220 -22.59 20.35 -1.86
C TYR A 220 -21.43 20.55 -0.87
N ASP A 221 -21.68 21.33 0.17
CA ASP A 221 -20.66 21.71 1.18
C ASP A 221 -20.75 20.88 2.48
N GLY A 222 -21.74 19.99 2.59
CA GLY A 222 -21.91 19.10 3.76
C GLY A 222 -21.00 17.87 3.72
N ILE A 223 -21.16 17.01 4.72
CA ILE A 223 -20.44 15.74 4.79
C ILE A 223 -21.07 14.73 3.83
N MET A 224 -20.23 14.00 3.13
CA MET A 224 -20.61 12.98 2.15
C MET A 224 -19.96 11.65 2.51
N GLY A 225 -20.75 10.56 2.52
CA GLY A 225 -20.24 9.21 2.66
C GLY A 225 -19.99 8.60 1.27
N VAL A 226 -18.73 8.39 0.93
CA VAL A 226 -18.29 7.87 -0.37
C VAL A 226 -17.74 6.44 -0.24
N PRO A 227 -17.75 5.63 -1.32
CA PRO A 227 -17.10 4.32 -1.31
C PRO A 227 -15.60 4.41 -1.00
N ILE A 228 -15.01 3.34 -0.43
CA ILE A 228 -13.57 3.26 -0.12
C ILE A 228 -12.69 3.51 -1.36
N SER A 229 -13.20 3.25 -2.57
CA SER A 229 -12.52 3.52 -3.84
C SER A 229 -12.12 5.00 -4.01
N PHE A 230 -12.74 5.90 -3.26
CA PHE A 230 -12.36 7.30 -3.19
C PHE A 230 -10.91 7.50 -2.76
N LEU A 231 -10.39 6.68 -1.84
CA LEU A 231 -9.02 6.81 -1.34
C LEU A 231 -7.97 6.73 -2.46
N GLY A 232 -8.24 5.97 -3.52
CA GLY A 232 -7.37 5.90 -4.69
C GLY A 232 -7.41 7.13 -5.61
N LYS A 233 -8.32 8.08 -5.35
CA LYS A 233 -8.50 9.33 -6.10
C LYS A 233 -8.46 10.56 -5.17
N HIS A 234 -8.20 10.37 -3.89
CA HIS A 234 -8.20 11.44 -2.91
C HIS A 234 -7.15 12.49 -3.22
N ASN A 235 -7.60 13.71 -3.49
CA ASN A 235 -6.77 14.90 -3.54
C ASN A 235 -6.97 15.70 -2.22
N PRO A 236 -5.94 15.82 -1.37
CA PRO A 236 -6.04 16.50 -0.08
C PRO A 236 -6.24 18.02 -0.20
N ASN A 237 -5.98 18.62 -1.37
CA ASN A 237 -6.28 20.02 -1.63
C ASN A 237 -7.75 20.25 -1.93
N GLN A 238 -8.45 19.22 -2.43
CA GLN A 238 -9.85 19.29 -2.86
C GLN A 238 -10.82 18.75 -1.81
N PHE A 239 -10.38 17.74 -1.03
CA PHE A 239 -11.23 17.08 -0.03
C PHE A 239 -10.51 16.87 1.29
N GLU A 240 -11.27 17.02 2.36
CA GLU A 240 -10.92 16.62 3.71
C GLU A 240 -11.55 15.26 4.03
N ILE A 241 -10.79 14.35 4.62
CA ILE A 241 -11.33 13.11 5.18
C ILE A 241 -11.77 13.39 6.62
N ILE A 242 -13.07 13.29 6.89
CA ILE A 242 -13.67 13.53 8.21
C ILE A 242 -13.54 12.28 9.09
N GLY A 243 -13.74 11.10 8.50
CA GLY A 243 -13.71 9.84 9.24
C GLY A 243 -14.12 8.65 8.39
N GLU A 244 -14.34 7.54 9.06
CA GLU A 244 -14.85 6.30 8.44
C GLU A 244 -16.20 5.95 9.06
N ALA A 245 -17.20 5.68 8.23
CA ALA A 245 -18.49 5.15 8.62
C ALA A 245 -18.43 3.62 8.60
N ASN A 246 -17.93 3.02 9.67
CA ASN A 246 -17.74 1.58 9.81
C ASN A 246 -17.81 1.14 11.26
N HIS A 247 -18.24 -0.10 11.49
CA HIS A 247 -18.26 -0.70 12.82
C HIS A 247 -16.83 -0.81 13.37
N GLY A 248 -16.64 -0.33 14.62
CA GLY A 248 -15.35 -0.40 15.32
C GLY A 248 -14.31 0.64 14.89
N SER A 249 -14.68 1.61 14.04
CA SER A 249 -13.85 2.78 13.81
C SER A 249 -13.97 3.76 14.99
N ASP A 250 -12.83 4.34 15.43
CA ASP A 250 -12.79 5.42 16.42
C ASP A 250 -13.30 6.73 15.82
N ASN A 251 -14.47 6.72 15.22
CA ASN A 251 -15.05 7.98 14.81
C ASN A 251 -15.88 8.57 15.96
N GLN A 252 -15.93 9.89 16.01
CA GLN A 252 -16.65 10.66 17.04
C GLN A 252 -18.16 10.35 17.13
N TYR A 253 -18.66 9.41 16.32
CA TYR A 253 -20.07 9.09 16.20
C TYR A 253 -20.39 7.69 16.73
N ASP A 254 -19.40 6.94 17.23
CA ASP A 254 -19.54 5.56 17.73
C ASP A 254 -20.31 4.66 16.74
N LEU A 255 -19.84 4.58 15.52
CA LEU A 255 -20.70 4.30 14.39
C LEU A 255 -20.65 2.87 13.89
N PHE A 256 -21.80 2.34 13.80
CA PHE A 256 -22.18 1.18 12.99
C PHE A 256 -22.06 1.50 11.48
N LYS A 257 -22.25 0.48 10.63
CA LYS A 257 -22.34 0.67 9.20
C LYS A 257 -23.39 1.74 8.85
N PRO A 258 -23.17 2.51 7.79
CA PRO A 258 -24.15 3.52 7.38
C PRO A 258 -25.46 2.87 6.93
N ILE A 259 -26.57 3.47 7.32
CA ILE A 259 -27.93 3.01 7.02
C ILE A 259 -28.62 4.04 6.13
N VAL A 260 -29.31 3.58 5.09
CA VAL A 260 -30.17 4.40 4.23
C VAL A 260 -31.52 3.69 4.07
N ASN A 261 -32.60 4.36 4.45
CA ASN A 261 -33.95 3.81 4.40
C ASN A 261 -34.06 2.44 5.09
N GLY A 262 -33.46 2.31 6.27
CA GLY A 262 -33.44 1.09 7.09
C GLY A 262 -32.54 -0.03 6.57
N LYS A 263 -31.76 0.18 5.50
CA LYS A 263 -30.83 -0.82 4.96
C LYS A 263 -29.39 -0.45 5.25
N GLU A 264 -28.66 -1.39 5.84
CA GLU A 264 -27.20 -1.26 5.99
C GLU A 264 -26.50 -1.21 4.64
N LEU A 265 -25.53 -0.30 4.52
CA LEU A 265 -24.64 -0.21 3.37
C LEU A 265 -23.24 -0.74 3.72
N PHE A 266 -22.42 -0.92 2.70
CA PHE A 266 -20.99 -1.12 2.89
C PHE A 266 -20.35 0.10 3.57
N PRO A 267 -19.25 -0.07 4.30
CA PRO A 267 -18.51 1.03 4.90
C PRO A 267 -18.26 2.18 3.93
N ARG A 268 -18.25 3.41 4.45
CA ARG A 268 -18.03 4.64 3.69
C ARG A 268 -16.89 5.45 4.28
N ILE A 269 -16.19 6.17 3.45
CA ILE A 269 -15.31 7.25 3.90
C ILE A 269 -16.14 8.53 3.95
N LEU A 270 -16.12 9.20 5.09
CA LEU A 270 -16.78 10.49 5.26
C LEU A 270 -15.83 11.60 4.81
N ILE A 271 -16.28 12.39 3.85
CA ILE A 271 -15.49 13.47 3.26
C ILE A 271 -16.25 14.79 3.25
N ARG A 272 -15.50 15.89 3.15
CA ARG A 272 -16.03 17.23 2.88
C ARG A 272 -15.18 17.88 1.80
N ARG A 273 -15.81 18.63 0.91
CA ARG A 273 -15.09 19.51 -0.04
C ARG A 273 -14.38 20.64 0.74
N LYS A 274 -13.17 20.93 0.33
CA LYS A 274 -12.48 22.18 0.72
C LYS A 274 -12.93 23.31 -0.22
N LYS A 275 -13.07 24.50 0.35
CA LYS A 275 -13.37 25.71 -0.41
C LYS A 275 -12.12 26.32 -0.99
#